data_a5cbaa06446d1841848e0127af528c23
#
_entry.id   a5cbaa06446d1841848e0127af528c23
#
_cell.length_a   1.000
_cell.length_b   1.000
_cell.length_c   1.000
_cell.angle_alpha   90.00
_cell.angle_beta   90.00
_cell.angle_gamma   90.00
#
_symmetry.space_group_name_H-M   'P 1'
#
loop_
_entity.id
_entity.type
_entity.pdbx_description
1 polymer ?
#
loop_
_entity_poly.entity_id
_entity_poly.type
_entity_poly.pdbx_seq_one_letter_code
_entity_poly.pdbx_strand_id
1 'polypeptide(L)'
;MLTLAALSLRLRASSCQGSCRSIATVISGNKTSKLVRERLKKEVENMRTQFSGFRPSLVVLQVGDRDDSNLYISHKLKAAAEIGIDAKHVRLPSSATQNEVLQSIMAVNDNLSVHGLIVQLPLDSVNAIDNELVTNAVSPEKDVDGLSCINAGKLSRGDLNDCFIPCTPNGCMELIRQTGVSVAGKHAVVIGRSKIVGAPMHDLLLWSHATVTTCHSKTPDLPKQVGRADILVVGAGRAEMVRGEWLKEGTVVIDCGINHVPDETKASGKRVVGDVHYASANERAAYITPVPGGVGPMTVAMLMENTVRSAQRFLLKNQQRR
;
A
#
# COMPACT_ATOMS: atom_id res chain seq x y z
N MET A 1 79.14 -30.67 -10.58
CA MET A 1 77.75 -31.03 -10.52
C MET A 1 76.97 -29.79 -10.29
N LEU A 2 76.32 -29.29 -11.35
CA LEU A 2 75.59 -28.02 -11.38
C LEU A 2 74.14 -28.32 -11.15
N THR A 3 73.48 -27.73 -10.13
CA THR A 3 72.04 -27.78 -9.87
C THR A 3 71.41 -26.50 -10.36
N LEU A 4 70.54 -26.65 -11.36
CA LEU A 4 69.72 -25.60 -11.90
C LEU A 4 68.53 -25.31 -10.91
N ALA A 5 68.45 -24.04 -10.46
CA ALA A 5 67.27 -23.50 -9.74
C ALA A 5 66.31 -22.93 -10.76
N ALA A 6 65.07 -23.52 -10.83
CA ALA A 6 64.00 -23.02 -11.66
C ALA A 6 63.24 -21.93 -10.91
N LEU A 7 63.30 -20.69 -11.44
CA LEU A 7 62.52 -19.54 -10.96
C LEU A 7 61.15 -19.58 -11.59
N SER A 8 60.12 -19.96 -10.82
CA SER A 8 58.72 -19.88 -11.28
C SER A 8 58.15 -18.49 -11.02
N LEU A 9 58.02 -17.67 -12.07
CA LEU A 9 57.24 -16.44 -12.05
C LEU A 9 55.74 -16.82 -11.97
N ARG A 10 55.12 -16.58 -10.82
CA ARG A 10 53.65 -16.58 -10.71
C ARG A 10 53.13 -15.22 -11.19
N LEU A 11 52.60 -15.18 -12.41
CA LEU A 11 51.74 -14.12 -12.89
C LEU A 11 50.46 -14.10 -12.07
N ARG A 12 50.29 -13.11 -11.21
CA ARG A 12 48.99 -12.81 -10.60
C ARG A 12 48.10 -12.20 -11.69
N ALA A 13 47.21 -13.01 -12.23
CA ALA A 13 46.07 -12.50 -13.00
C ALA A 13 45.17 -11.68 -12.05
N SER A 14 45.29 -10.35 -12.12
CA SER A 14 44.32 -9.42 -11.51
C SER A 14 43.02 -9.57 -12.28
N SER A 15 42.11 -10.39 -11.78
CA SER A 15 40.73 -10.44 -12.29
C SER A 15 40.06 -9.14 -11.89
N CYS A 16 40.05 -8.17 -12.81
CA CYS A 16 39.19 -7.02 -12.75
C CYS A 16 37.77 -7.57 -12.97
N GLN A 17 37.10 -7.99 -11.88
CA GLN A 17 35.63 -8.22 -11.89
C GLN A 17 35.00 -6.86 -12.05
N GLY A 18 34.79 -6.44 -13.28
CA GLY A 18 33.87 -5.36 -13.59
C GLY A 18 32.49 -5.76 -13.06
N SER A 19 32.08 -5.16 -11.94
CA SER A 19 30.72 -5.25 -11.44
C SER A 19 29.79 -4.75 -12.55
N CYS A 20 29.17 -5.67 -13.26
CA CYS A 20 28.09 -5.35 -14.16
C CYS A 20 26.96 -4.81 -13.25
N ARG A 21 26.81 -3.47 -13.17
CA ARG A 21 25.72 -2.85 -12.41
C ARG A 21 24.41 -3.33 -13.00
N SER A 22 23.74 -4.24 -12.30
CA SER A 22 22.43 -4.72 -12.71
C SER A 22 21.41 -3.63 -12.40
N ILE A 23 20.66 -3.20 -13.41
CA ILE A 23 19.52 -2.34 -13.26
C ILE A 23 18.46 -3.10 -12.42
N ALA A 24 17.80 -2.42 -11.48
CA ALA A 24 16.80 -3.03 -10.60
C ALA A 24 15.64 -3.65 -11.40
N THR A 25 15.15 -4.77 -10.93
CA THR A 25 13.89 -5.33 -11.45
C THR A 25 12.72 -4.46 -11.02
N VAL A 26 11.94 -3.98 -11.99
CA VAL A 26 10.77 -3.13 -11.73
C VAL A 26 9.61 -3.97 -11.20
N ILE A 27 9.10 -3.62 -10.01
CA ILE A 27 7.92 -4.23 -9.40
C ILE A 27 6.67 -3.49 -9.89
N SER A 28 6.00 -4.01 -10.91
CA SER A 28 4.83 -3.35 -11.50
C SER A 28 3.55 -3.57 -10.69
N GLY A 29 3.09 -2.54 -9.98
CA GLY A 29 1.80 -2.57 -9.30
C GLY A 29 0.62 -2.67 -10.26
N ASN A 30 0.71 -2.10 -11.44
CA ASN A 30 -0.31 -2.25 -12.48
C ASN A 30 -0.51 -3.73 -12.85
N LYS A 31 0.58 -4.48 -13.06
CA LYS A 31 0.52 -5.91 -13.38
C LYS A 31 -0.04 -6.71 -12.20
N THR A 32 0.49 -6.49 -11.00
CA THR A 32 0.09 -7.23 -9.79
C THR A 32 -1.37 -6.95 -9.42
N SER A 33 -1.81 -5.69 -9.47
CA SER A 33 -3.19 -5.32 -9.17
C SER A 33 -4.20 -5.95 -10.15
N LYS A 34 -3.82 -6.12 -11.41
CA LYS A 34 -4.66 -6.83 -12.39
C LYS A 34 -4.84 -8.29 -12.01
N LEU A 35 -3.76 -8.98 -11.64
CA LEU A 35 -3.83 -10.39 -11.18
C LEU A 35 -4.72 -10.54 -9.94
N VAL A 36 -4.60 -9.63 -8.98
CA VAL A 36 -5.46 -9.62 -7.79
C VAL A 36 -6.93 -9.45 -8.18
N ARG A 37 -7.26 -8.47 -9.05
CA ARG A 37 -8.64 -8.25 -9.49
C ARG A 37 -9.21 -9.45 -10.26
N GLU A 38 -8.41 -10.10 -11.11
CA GLU A 38 -8.83 -11.32 -11.82
C GLU A 38 -9.16 -12.48 -10.83
N ARG A 39 -8.36 -12.64 -9.79
CA ARG A 39 -8.63 -13.60 -8.70
C ARG A 39 -9.93 -13.26 -7.96
N LEU A 40 -10.08 -12.02 -7.54
CA LEU A 40 -11.27 -11.54 -6.81
C LEU A 40 -12.55 -11.67 -7.64
N LYS A 41 -12.48 -11.43 -8.95
CA LYS A 41 -13.61 -11.63 -9.86
C LYS A 41 -14.12 -13.07 -9.80
N LYS A 42 -13.22 -14.06 -9.84
CA LYS A 42 -13.60 -15.47 -9.71
C LYS A 42 -14.22 -15.78 -8.35
N GLU A 43 -13.68 -15.21 -7.27
CA GLU A 43 -14.23 -15.37 -5.92
C GLU A 43 -15.67 -14.80 -5.82
N VAL A 44 -15.92 -13.61 -6.40
CA VAL A 44 -17.26 -13.00 -6.44
C VAL A 44 -18.22 -13.81 -7.30
N GLU A 45 -17.78 -14.35 -8.45
CA GLU A 45 -18.58 -15.25 -9.28
C GLU A 45 -18.98 -16.52 -8.52
N ASN A 46 -18.06 -17.12 -7.78
CA ASN A 46 -18.34 -18.28 -6.93
C ASN A 46 -19.36 -17.94 -5.83
N MET A 47 -19.23 -16.79 -5.15
CA MET A 47 -20.23 -16.36 -4.17
C MET A 47 -21.64 -16.18 -4.78
N ARG A 48 -21.71 -15.61 -5.98
CA ARG A 48 -22.99 -15.44 -6.70
C ARG A 48 -23.63 -16.75 -7.12
N THR A 49 -22.83 -17.74 -7.45
CA THR A 49 -23.32 -19.08 -7.80
C THR A 49 -23.82 -19.82 -6.55
N GLN A 50 -23.12 -19.73 -5.43
CA GLN A 50 -23.49 -20.40 -4.18
C GLN A 50 -24.69 -19.71 -3.48
N PHE A 51 -24.80 -18.40 -3.60
CA PHE A 51 -25.81 -17.58 -2.96
C PHE A 51 -26.54 -16.73 -4.00
N SER A 52 -27.62 -17.28 -4.54
CA SER A 52 -28.40 -16.61 -5.61
C SER A 52 -28.78 -15.18 -5.22
N GLY A 53 -28.48 -14.23 -6.11
CA GLY A 53 -28.74 -12.81 -5.91
C GLY A 53 -27.75 -12.07 -5.00
N PHE A 54 -26.80 -12.76 -4.35
CA PHE A 54 -25.81 -12.11 -3.51
C PHE A 54 -24.74 -11.37 -4.33
N ARG A 55 -24.39 -10.19 -3.85
CA ARG A 55 -23.23 -9.40 -4.36
C ARG A 55 -22.53 -8.73 -3.19
N PRO A 56 -21.18 -8.75 -3.13
CA PRO A 56 -20.46 -7.84 -2.25
C PRO A 56 -20.88 -6.38 -2.54
N SER A 57 -21.05 -5.57 -1.51
CA SER A 57 -21.46 -4.17 -1.67
C SER A 57 -20.53 -3.25 -0.90
N LEU A 58 -20.13 -2.16 -1.54
CA LEU A 58 -19.22 -1.14 -1.04
C LEU A 58 -19.88 0.23 -1.11
N VAL A 59 -19.79 1.01 -0.05
CA VAL A 59 -20.13 2.43 -0.07
C VAL A 59 -18.86 3.26 0.04
N VAL A 60 -18.73 4.25 -0.84
CA VAL A 60 -17.70 5.28 -0.76
C VAL A 60 -18.35 6.59 -0.39
N LEU A 61 -18.14 7.03 0.86
CA LEU A 61 -18.65 8.30 1.38
C LEU A 61 -17.63 9.40 1.12
N GLN A 62 -18.06 10.48 0.46
CA GLN A 62 -17.26 11.67 0.19
C GLN A 62 -17.94 12.90 0.75
N VAL A 63 -17.16 13.85 1.27
CA VAL A 63 -17.62 15.20 1.62
C VAL A 63 -16.93 16.18 0.69
N GLY A 64 -17.73 17.09 0.08
CA GLY A 64 -17.24 18.08 -0.88
C GLY A 64 -16.97 17.53 -2.28
N ASP A 65 -16.19 18.26 -3.07
CA ASP A 65 -16.00 18.00 -4.51
C ASP A 65 -14.57 18.23 -4.98
N ARG A 66 -13.59 17.64 -4.32
CA ARG A 66 -12.19 17.74 -4.70
C ARG A 66 -11.87 16.87 -5.93
N ASP A 67 -11.17 17.43 -6.90
CA ASP A 67 -10.80 16.74 -8.16
C ASP A 67 -9.93 15.50 -7.91
N ASP A 68 -8.96 15.60 -6.99
CA ASP A 68 -8.10 14.46 -6.63
C ASP A 68 -8.90 13.32 -6.02
N SER A 69 -9.83 13.61 -5.11
CA SER A 69 -10.74 12.62 -4.52
C SER A 69 -11.65 12.00 -5.57
N ASN A 70 -12.21 12.81 -6.47
CA ASN A 70 -13.08 12.34 -7.57
C ASN A 70 -12.35 11.34 -8.47
N LEU A 71 -11.09 11.62 -8.82
CA LEU A 71 -10.27 10.72 -9.63
C LEU A 71 -10.05 9.37 -8.92
N TYR A 72 -9.69 9.39 -7.64
CA TYR A 72 -9.48 8.16 -6.85
C TYR A 72 -10.78 7.36 -6.68
N ILE A 73 -11.91 8.04 -6.45
CA ILE A 73 -13.22 7.39 -6.35
C ILE A 73 -13.60 6.73 -7.69
N SER A 74 -13.38 7.41 -8.81
CA SER A 74 -13.67 6.83 -10.13
C SER A 74 -12.87 5.55 -10.37
N HIS A 75 -11.61 5.49 -9.99
CA HIS A 75 -10.78 4.29 -10.07
C HIS A 75 -11.31 3.16 -9.18
N LYS A 76 -11.77 3.47 -7.95
CA LYS A 76 -12.37 2.50 -7.02
C LYS A 76 -13.66 1.91 -7.59
N LEU A 77 -14.56 2.77 -8.09
CA LEU A 77 -15.84 2.34 -8.69
C LEU A 77 -15.61 1.48 -9.94
N LYS A 78 -14.67 1.87 -10.80
CA LYS A 78 -14.31 1.08 -11.99
C LYS A 78 -13.77 -0.30 -11.61
N ALA A 79 -12.87 -0.39 -10.63
CA ALA A 79 -12.33 -1.66 -10.15
C ALA A 79 -13.41 -2.53 -9.51
N ALA A 80 -14.33 -1.95 -8.74
CA ALA A 80 -15.46 -2.64 -8.16
C ALA A 80 -16.39 -3.24 -9.23
N ALA A 81 -16.72 -2.46 -10.26
CA ALA A 81 -17.53 -2.92 -11.39
C ALA A 81 -16.87 -4.08 -12.17
N GLU A 82 -15.54 -4.01 -12.41
CA GLU A 82 -14.76 -5.05 -13.08
C GLU A 82 -14.85 -6.40 -12.34
N ILE A 83 -14.86 -6.36 -11.00
CA ILE A 83 -14.89 -7.54 -10.12
C ILE A 83 -16.31 -8.07 -9.91
N GLY A 84 -17.34 -7.22 -10.07
CA GLY A 84 -18.74 -7.54 -9.83
C GLY A 84 -19.24 -7.14 -8.42
N ILE A 85 -18.52 -6.22 -7.75
CA ILE A 85 -18.93 -5.59 -6.49
C ILE A 85 -19.93 -4.48 -6.80
N ASP A 86 -21.05 -4.43 -6.05
CA ASP A 86 -22.01 -3.30 -6.11
C ASP A 86 -21.45 -2.13 -5.30
N ALA A 87 -20.84 -1.16 -5.98
CA ALA A 87 -20.24 0.00 -5.35
C ALA A 87 -21.09 1.25 -5.54
N LYS A 88 -21.40 1.93 -4.43
CA LYS A 88 -22.18 3.16 -4.41
C LYS A 88 -21.33 4.33 -3.93
N HIS A 89 -21.39 5.43 -4.64
CA HIS A 89 -20.79 6.69 -4.24
C HIS A 89 -21.86 7.55 -3.56
N VAL A 90 -21.63 7.89 -2.30
CA VAL A 90 -22.48 8.81 -1.54
C VAL A 90 -21.67 10.09 -1.35
N ARG A 91 -22.17 11.19 -1.90
CA ARG A 91 -21.52 12.49 -1.78
C ARG A 91 -22.38 13.40 -0.89
N LEU A 92 -21.76 13.96 0.14
CA LEU A 92 -22.30 15.03 0.95
C LEU A 92 -21.75 16.39 0.47
N PRO A 93 -22.51 17.47 0.58
CA PRO A 93 -22.04 18.80 0.17
C PRO A 93 -20.87 19.28 1.05
N SER A 94 -20.11 20.23 0.57
CA SER A 94 -19.02 20.87 1.35
C SER A 94 -19.53 21.65 2.57
N SER A 95 -20.84 21.92 2.65
CA SER A 95 -21.50 22.48 3.84
C SER A 95 -21.87 21.46 4.90
N ALA A 96 -21.62 20.15 4.66
CA ALA A 96 -21.98 19.09 5.59
C ALA A 96 -21.29 19.29 6.95
N THR A 97 -22.07 19.12 7.99
CA THR A 97 -21.60 19.13 9.38
C THR A 97 -21.07 17.75 9.79
N GLN A 98 -20.26 17.71 10.84
CA GLN A 98 -19.80 16.45 11.41
C GLN A 98 -20.95 15.49 11.76
N ASN A 99 -22.06 16.02 12.30
CA ASN A 99 -23.22 15.21 12.66
C ASN A 99 -23.89 14.58 11.43
N GLU A 100 -24.02 15.29 10.32
CA GLU A 100 -24.57 14.75 9.08
C GLU A 100 -23.69 13.65 8.50
N VAL A 101 -22.37 13.80 8.58
CA VAL A 101 -21.41 12.74 8.18
C VAL A 101 -21.57 11.52 9.07
N LEU A 102 -21.65 11.69 10.39
CA LEU A 102 -21.85 10.60 11.35
C LEU A 102 -23.19 9.89 11.13
N GLN A 103 -24.27 10.62 10.89
CA GLN A 103 -25.58 10.03 10.56
C GLN A 103 -25.53 9.18 9.29
N SER A 104 -24.83 9.67 8.25
CA SER A 104 -24.63 8.91 7.01
C SER A 104 -23.84 7.62 7.24
N ILE A 105 -22.81 7.65 8.09
CA ILE A 105 -22.05 6.46 8.47
C ILE A 105 -22.92 5.47 9.25
N MET A 106 -23.70 5.94 10.22
CA MET A 106 -24.61 5.09 11.00
C MET A 106 -25.63 4.40 10.11
N ALA A 107 -26.24 5.11 9.17
CA ALA A 107 -27.19 4.53 8.20
C ALA A 107 -26.55 3.41 7.35
N VAL A 108 -25.28 3.56 6.97
CA VAL A 108 -24.54 2.51 6.26
C VAL A 108 -24.14 1.37 7.19
N ASN A 109 -23.78 1.64 8.45
CA ASN A 109 -23.47 0.61 9.44
C ASN A 109 -24.66 -0.31 9.69
N ASP A 110 -25.88 0.25 9.76
CA ASP A 110 -27.12 -0.49 10.02
C ASP A 110 -27.62 -1.25 8.77
N ASN A 111 -27.15 -0.89 7.59
CA ASN A 111 -27.59 -1.52 6.35
C ASN A 111 -26.88 -2.87 6.13
N LEU A 112 -27.58 -3.97 6.37
CA LEU A 112 -27.05 -5.34 6.21
C LEU A 112 -26.69 -5.71 4.77
N SER A 113 -27.16 -4.96 3.76
CA SER A 113 -26.80 -5.20 2.37
C SER A 113 -25.44 -4.58 2.01
N VAL A 114 -24.84 -3.75 2.88
CA VAL A 114 -23.53 -3.13 2.66
C VAL A 114 -22.47 -3.88 3.47
N HIS A 115 -21.43 -4.32 2.80
CA HIS A 115 -20.34 -5.12 3.40
C HIS A 115 -19.09 -4.29 3.66
N GLY A 116 -18.89 -3.17 2.94
CA GLY A 116 -17.75 -2.28 3.13
C GLY A 116 -18.13 -0.81 3.07
N LEU A 117 -17.48 0.00 3.89
CA LEU A 117 -17.61 1.45 3.90
C LEU A 117 -16.22 2.08 3.89
N ILE A 118 -16.05 3.08 3.04
CA ILE A 118 -14.88 3.97 3.04
C ILE A 118 -15.37 5.39 3.28
N VAL A 119 -14.68 6.10 4.14
CA VAL A 119 -14.77 7.55 4.23
C VAL A 119 -13.58 8.14 3.47
N GLN A 120 -13.86 8.73 2.31
CA GLN A 120 -12.81 9.27 1.44
C GLN A 120 -12.17 10.51 2.08
N LEU A 121 -10.92 10.38 2.49
CA LEU A 121 -10.13 11.49 3.00
C LEU A 121 -9.36 12.20 1.87
N PRO A 122 -9.08 13.51 2.02
CA PRO A 122 -9.53 14.40 3.09
C PRO A 122 -11.01 14.78 2.95
N LEU A 123 -11.66 15.10 4.07
CA LEU A 123 -13.02 15.64 4.08
C LEU A 123 -12.96 17.13 3.68
N ASP A 124 -13.63 17.47 2.59
CA ASP A 124 -13.66 18.84 2.05
C ASP A 124 -14.94 19.54 2.52
N SER A 125 -14.93 20.03 3.75
CA SER A 125 -16.03 20.76 4.35
C SER A 125 -15.60 22.14 4.84
N VAL A 126 -16.51 23.13 4.73
CA VAL A 126 -16.32 24.44 5.36
C VAL A 126 -16.48 24.37 6.89
N ASN A 127 -17.11 23.31 7.40
CA ASN A 127 -17.24 23.05 8.82
C ASN A 127 -16.05 22.21 9.33
N ALA A 128 -15.65 22.43 10.57
CA ALA A 128 -14.65 21.59 11.21
C ALA A 128 -15.21 20.18 11.43
N ILE A 129 -14.53 19.18 10.89
CA ILE A 129 -14.87 17.75 11.06
C ILE A 129 -13.65 17.03 11.59
N ASP A 130 -13.81 16.31 12.69
CA ASP A 130 -12.77 15.44 13.24
C ASP A 130 -12.68 14.15 12.40
N ASN A 131 -11.63 14.06 11.58
CA ASN A 131 -11.37 12.91 10.73
C ASN A 131 -11.24 11.60 11.54
N GLU A 132 -10.70 11.67 12.74
CA GLU A 132 -10.48 10.50 13.58
C GLU A 132 -11.80 9.99 14.17
N LEU A 133 -12.64 10.89 14.65
CA LEU A 133 -13.97 10.56 15.12
C LEU A 133 -14.81 9.91 14.00
N VAL A 134 -14.76 10.49 12.80
CA VAL A 134 -15.53 10.01 11.65
C VAL A 134 -15.05 8.64 11.17
N THR A 135 -13.75 8.43 11.05
CA THR A 135 -13.22 7.12 10.64
C THR A 135 -13.46 6.03 11.69
N ASN A 136 -13.44 6.39 12.98
CA ASN A 136 -13.76 5.45 14.06
C ASN A 136 -15.27 5.16 14.21
N ALA A 137 -16.15 5.96 13.62
CA ALA A 137 -17.59 5.69 13.61
C ALA A 137 -17.97 4.57 12.62
N VAL A 138 -17.09 4.21 11.68
CA VAL A 138 -17.29 3.06 10.80
C VAL A 138 -17.20 1.77 11.61
N SER A 139 -18.22 0.91 11.50
CA SER A 139 -18.20 -0.40 12.16
C SER A 139 -16.96 -1.20 11.76
N PRO A 140 -16.19 -1.77 12.70
CA PRO A 140 -14.96 -2.50 12.39
C PRO A 140 -15.12 -3.62 11.36
N GLU A 141 -16.32 -4.20 11.28
CA GLU A 141 -16.66 -5.25 10.32
C GLU A 141 -16.89 -4.74 8.89
N LYS A 142 -17.15 -3.41 8.75
CA LYS A 142 -17.33 -2.73 7.47
C LYS A 142 -16.20 -1.76 7.13
N ASP A 143 -15.25 -1.56 8.03
CA ASP A 143 -14.07 -0.72 7.86
C ASP A 143 -13.06 -1.39 6.94
N VAL A 144 -13.39 -1.46 5.65
CA VAL A 144 -12.55 -2.12 4.63
C VAL A 144 -11.31 -1.31 4.26
N ASP A 145 -11.20 -0.07 4.75
CA ASP A 145 -9.98 0.74 4.64
C ASP A 145 -8.98 0.42 5.77
N GLY A 146 -9.47 -0.23 6.86
CA GLY A 146 -8.65 -0.66 8.00
C GLY A 146 -8.13 0.47 8.87
N LEU A 147 -8.85 1.60 8.95
CA LEU A 147 -8.39 2.83 9.61
C LEU A 147 -8.94 3.02 11.02
N SER A 148 -9.96 2.26 11.42
CA SER A 148 -10.52 2.34 12.78
C SER A 148 -9.51 1.91 13.83
N CYS A 149 -9.59 2.49 15.02
CA CYS A 149 -8.73 2.14 16.16
C CYS A 149 -8.81 0.65 16.51
N ILE A 150 -9.97 0.01 16.30
CA ILE A 150 -10.16 -1.43 16.57
C ILE A 150 -9.34 -2.27 15.58
N ASN A 151 -9.46 -2.01 14.28
CA ASN A 151 -8.66 -2.73 13.28
C ASN A 151 -7.16 -2.44 13.43
N ALA A 152 -6.78 -1.18 13.69
CA ALA A 152 -5.39 -0.79 13.97
C ALA A 152 -4.84 -1.49 15.22
N GLY A 153 -5.62 -1.57 16.30
CA GLY A 153 -5.24 -2.28 17.53
C GLY A 153 -5.04 -3.77 17.32
N LYS A 154 -5.93 -4.42 16.56
CA LYS A 154 -5.80 -5.83 16.18
C LYS A 154 -4.55 -6.08 15.34
N LEU A 155 -4.29 -5.21 14.33
CA LEU A 155 -3.08 -5.29 13.51
C LEU A 155 -1.81 -5.19 14.38
N SER A 156 -1.74 -4.20 15.25
CA SER A 156 -0.60 -3.99 16.15
C SER A 156 -0.36 -5.18 17.09
N ARG A 157 -1.40 -5.92 17.45
CA ARG A 157 -1.31 -7.14 18.27
C ARG A 157 -0.99 -8.42 17.48
N GLY A 158 -0.99 -8.34 16.16
CA GLY A 158 -0.78 -9.51 15.28
C GLY A 158 -2.04 -10.33 14.98
N ASP A 159 -3.22 -9.83 15.30
CA ASP A 159 -4.51 -10.50 15.04
C ASP A 159 -4.91 -10.33 13.56
N LEU A 160 -3.99 -10.66 12.64
CA LEU A 160 -4.09 -10.35 11.19
C LEU A 160 -5.28 -11.01 10.50
N ASN A 161 -5.78 -12.12 11.03
CA ASN A 161 -6.93 -12.83 10.48
C ASN A 161 -8.27 -12.19 10.85
N ASP A 162 -8.31 -11.43 11.92
CA ASP A 162 -9.52 -10.84 12.49
C ASP A 162 -9.63 -9.31 12.31
N CYS A 163 -8.68 -8.69 11.60
CA CYS A 163 -8.74 -7.27 11.25
C CYS A 163 -8.83 -7.05 9.73
N PHE A 164 -9.19 -5.83 9.33
CA PHE A 164 -8.90 -5.34 8.00
C PHE A 164 -7.57 -4.60 8.03
N ILE A 165 -6.66 -5.04 7.17
CA ILE A 165 -5.34 -4.43 7.02
C ILE A 165 -5.49 -3.19 6.14
N PRO A 166 -4.89 -2.04 6.49
CA PRO A 166 -4.91 -0.85 5.64
C PRO A 166 -4.42 -1.16 4.22
N CYS A 167 -5.16 -0.64 3.23
CA CYS A 167 -5.01 -1.06 1.84
C CYS A 167 -3.62 -0.81 1.27
N THR A 168 -3.00 0.35 1.53
CA THR A 168 -1.67 0.68 1.02
C THR A 168 -0.58 -0.23 1.60
N PRO A 169 -0.47 -0.43 2.92
CA PRO A 169 0.47 -1.37 3.51
C PRO A 169 0.28 -2.82 3.02
N ASN A 170 -0.96 -3.27 2.91
CA ASN A 170 -1.25 -4.61 2.38
C ASN A 170 -0.77 -4.75 0.93
N GLY A 171 -0.98 -3.71 0.11
CA GLY A 171 -0.46 -3.65 -1.26
C GLY A 171 1.08 -3.67 -1.32
N CYS A 172 1.75 -2.99 -0.39
CA CYS A 172 3.21 -3.04 -0.27
C CYS A 172 3.71 -4.46 0.05
N MET A 173 3.06 -5.16 0.99
CA MET A 173 3.40 -6.55 1.32
C MET A 173 3.21 -7.48 0.13
N GLU A 174 2.13 -7.30 -0.65
CA GLU A 174 1.92 -8.08 -1.87
C GLU A 174 3.02 -7.82 -2.91
N LEU A 175 3.42 -6.56 -3.12
CA LEU A 175 4.53 -6.21 -4.02
C LEU A 175 5.86 -6.82 -3.55
N ILE A 176 6.15 -6.81 -2.25
CA ILE A 176 7.34 -7.47 -1.69
C ILE A 176 7.27 -8.99 -1.96
N ARG A 177 6.11 -9.62 -1.75
CA ARG A 177 5.92 -11.06 -2.02
C ARG A 177 6.18 -11.42 -3.48
N GLN A 178 5.81 -10.54 -4.42
CA GLN A 178 6.06 -10.76 -5.86
C GLN A 178 7.55 -10.77 -6.23
N THR A 179 8.43 -10.23 -5.38
CA THR A 179 9.89 -10.34 -5.59
C THR A 179 10.46 -11.72 -5.30
N GLY A 180 9.74 -12.55 -4.55
CA GLY A 180 10.24 -13.83 -4.03
C GLY A 180 11.22 -13.67 -2.86
N VAL A 181 11.52 -12.44 -2.42
CA VAL A 181 12.42 -12.20 -1.27
C VAL A 181 11.67 -12.50 0.02
N SER A 182 12.23 -13.37 0.85
CA SER A 182 11.70 -13.63 2.19
C SER A 182 11.84 -12.40 3.07
N VAL A 183 10.78 -12.03 3.77
CA VAL A 183 10.78 -10.94 4.76
C VAL A 183 11.40 -11.39 6.08
N ALA A 184 11.21 -12.67 6.43
CA ALA A 184 11.70 -13.23 7.69
C ALA A 184 13.23 -13.10 7.81
N GLY A 185 13.68 -12.59 8.95
CA GLY A 185 15.08 -12.37 9.28
C GLY A 185 15.74 -11.17 8.58
N LYS A 186 15.00 -10.40 7.77
CA LYS A 186 15.51 -9.21 7.09
C LYS A 186 15.45 -7.97 7.98
N HIS A 187 16.33 -7.02 7.71
CA HIS A 187 16.23 -5.68 8.28
C HIS A 187 15.39 -4.81 7.36
N ALA A 188 14.22 -4.43 7.85
CA ALA A 188 13.31 -3.53 7.15
C ALA A 188 13.40 -2.11 7.71
N VAL A 189 13.43 -1.12 6.82
CA VAL A 189 13.37 0.30 7.20
C VAL A 189 12.11 0.90 6.61
N VAL A 190 11.30 1.53 7.46
CA VAL A 190 10.09 2.25 7.07
C VAL A 190 10.31 3.73 7.31
N ILE A 191 10.24 4.54 6.26
CA ILE A 191 10.33 6.00 6.37
C ILE A 191 8.93 6.59 6.32
N GLY A 192 8.49 7.13 7.45
CA GLY A 192 7.14 7.62 7.69
C GLY A 192 6.47 6.89 8.85
N ARG A 193 5.55 7.58 9.55
CA ARG A 193 4.78 7.02 10.68
C ARG A 193 3.32 7.45 10.68
N SER A 194 2.79 7.69 9.48
CA SER A 194 1.35 7.99 9.33
C SER A 194 0.51 6.79 9.76
N LYS A 195 -0.69 7.06 10.29
CA LYS A 195 -1.67 6.03 10.67
C LYS A 195 -2.14 5.19 9.48
N ILE A 196 -2.00 5.72 8.26
CA ILE A 196 -2.50 5.10 7.02
C ILE A 196 -1.44 4.21 6.36
N VAL A 197 -0.15 4.57 6.45
CA VAL A 197 0.94 3.85 5.76
C VAL A 197 2.04 3.41 6.72
N GLY A 198 2.71 4.35 7.38
CA GLY A 198 3.97 4.05 8.08
C GLY A 198 3.82 3.15 9.29
N ALA A 199 2.88 3.45 10.20
CA ALA A 199 2.64 2.64 11.38
C ALA A 199 2.14 1.23 11.01
N PRO A 200 1.09 1.04 10.20
CA PRO A 200 0.64 -0.30 9.82
C PRO A 200 1.68 -1.05 8.97
N MET A 201 2.55 -0.37 8.22
CA MET A 201 3.63 -1.03 7.50
C MET A 201 4.70 -1.60 8.46
N HIS A 202 5.03 -0.86 9.53
CA HIS A 202 5.88 -1.36 10.61
C HIS A 202 5.32 -2.65 11.19
N ASP A 203 4.05 -2.65 11.57
CA ASP A 203 3.39 -3.81 12.19
C ASP A 203 3.40 -5.03 11.25
N LEU A 204 3.05 -4.84 9.97
CA LEU A 204 3.03 -5.94 8.99
C LEU A 204 4.41 -6.57 8.78
N LEU A 205 5.46 -5.76 8.68
CA LEU A 205 6.82 -6.26 8.54
C LEU A 205 7.30 -6.97 9.82
N LEU A 206 6.95 -6.43 11.01
CA LEU A 206 7.23 -7.05 12.30
C LEU A 206 6.58 -8.43 12.40
N TRP A 207 5.28 -8.52 12.12
CA TRP A 207 4.54 -9.79 12.16
C TRP A 207 4.90 -10.74 11.00
N SER A 208 5.64 -10.24 10.01
CA SER A 208 6.29 -11.06 8.97
C SER A 208 7.72 -11.47 9.34
N HIS A 209 8.11 -11.32 10.62
CA HIS A 209 9.39 -11.71 11.20
C HIS A 209 10.60 -10.89 10.70
N ALA A 210 10.41 -9.64 10.28
CA ALA A 210 11.50 -8.71 10.04
C ALA A 210 11.94 -8.00 11.33
N THR A 211 13.20 -7.56 11.37
CA THR A 211 13.63 -6.52 12.31
C THR A 211 13.32 -5.16 11.69
N VAL A 212 12.48 -4.35 12.31
CA VAL A 212 11.95 -3.12 11.71
C VAL A 212 12.50 -1.88 12.39
N THR A 213 13.03 -0.96 11.58
CA THR A 213 13.38 0.40 12.02
C THR A 213 12.43 1.39 11.38
N THR A 214 11.68 2.14 12.20
CA THR A 214 10.82 3.23 11.72
C THR A 214 11.57 4.57 11.84
N CYS A 215 11.67 5.27 10.71
CA CYS A 215 12.29 6.58 10.60
C CYS A 215 11.24 7.68 10.36
N HIS A 216 11.50 8.87 10.86
CA HIS A 216 10.61 10.02 10.74
C HIS A 216 11.41 11.34 10.74
N SER A 217 10.74 12.48 10.67
CA SER A 217 11.35 13.81 10.58
C SER A 217 12.31 14.19 11.73
N LYS A 218 12.32 13.43 12.82
CA LYS A 218 13.23 13.63 13.97
C LYS A 218 14.31 12.54 14.05
N THR A 219 14.37 11.63 13.10
CA THR A 219 15.42 10.59 13.05
C THR A 219 16.75 11.22 12.59
N PRO A 220 17.80 11.16 13.38
CA PRO A 220 19.13 11.59 12.94
C PRO A 220 19.71 10.59 11.93
N ASP A 221 20.65 11.04 11.12
CA ASP A 221 21.42 10.21 10.19
C ASP A 221 20.56 9.27 9.33
N LEU A 222 19.49 9.81 8.73
CA LEU A 222 18.58 9.04 7.88
C LEU A 222 19.31 8.19 6.82
N PRO A 223 20.35 8.69 6.11
CA PRO A 223 21.13 7.88 5.18
C PRO A 223 21.71 6.63 5.80
N LYS A 224 22.22 6.72 7.04
CA LYS A 224 22.79 5.58 7.77
C LYS A 224 21.74 4.52 8.08
N GLN A 225 20.50 4.93 8.42
CA GLN A 225 19.41 3.99 8.67
C GLN A 225 19.00 3.30 7.36
N VAL A 226 18.86 4.07 6.28
CA VAL A 226 18.53 3.54 4.94
C VAL A 226 19.56 2.53 4.46
N GLY A 227 20.86 2.82 4.67
CA GLY A 227 21.98 1.94 4.27
C GLY A 227 21.99 0.56 4.95
N ARG A 228 21.14 0.33 5.97
CA ARG A 228 21.01 -0.97 6.65
C ARG A 228 19.86 -1.82 6.09
N ALA A 229 18.99 -1.23 5.26
CA ALA A 229 17.76 -1.86 4.82
C ALA A 229 18.02 -2.97 3.79
N ASP A 230 17.53 -4.17 4.05
CA ASP A 230 17.28 -5.19 3.04
C ASP A 230 15.97 -4.90 2.29
N ILE A 231 14.99 -4.34 3.02
CA ILE A 231 13.69 -3.91 2.52
C ILE A 231 13.47 -2.48 2.98
N LEU A 232 13.25 -1.56 2.05
CA LEU A 232 12.97 -0.16 2.32
C LEU A 232 11.57 0.20 1.84
N VAL A 233 10.75 0.72 2.75
CA VAL A 233 9.42 1.27 2.42
C VAL A 233 9.39 2.75 2.74
N VAL A 234 9.04 3.58 1.77
CA VAL A 234 9.09 5.04 1.90
C VAL A 234 7.70 5.63 1.72
N GLY A 235 7.23 6.36 2.74
CA GLY A 235 5.96 7.08 2.74
C GLY A 235 6.10 8.38 3.55
N ALA A 236 6.99 9.27 3.10
CA ALA A 236 7.33 10.52 3.78
C ALA A 236 6.61 11.75 3.19
N GLY A 237 6.05 11.63 1.98
CA GLY A 237 5.41 12.74 1.27
C GLY A 237 6.40 13.84 0.87
N ARG A 238 7.64 13.47 0.53
CA ARG A 238 8.70 14.39 0.13
C ARG A 238 9.36 13.91 -1.16
N ALA A 239 9.13 14.66 -2.24
CA ALA A 239 9.61 14.32 -3.58
C ALA A 239 11.11 13.99 -3.61
N GLU A 240 11.44 12.81 -4.10
CA GLU A 240 12.79 12.34 -4.40
C GLU A 240 13.80 12.51 -3.25
N MET A 241 13.31 12.45 -1.99
CA MET A 241 14.12 12.67 -0.78
C MET A 241 15.17 11.59 -0.60
N VAL A 242 14.84 10.33 -0.84
CA VAL A 242 15.76 9.20 -0.68
C VAL A 242 16.60 9.03 -1.94
N ARG A 243 17.91 9.08 -1.78
CA ARG A 243 18.88 8.95 -2.87
C ARG A 243 19.43 7.53 -2.97
N GLY A 244 19.81 7.14 -4.20
CA GLY A 244 20.36 5.81 -4.46
C GLY A 244 21.65 5.51 -3.68
N GLU A 245 22.51 6.50 -3.49
CA GLU A 245 23.74 6.35 -2.71
C GLU A 245 23.53 6.02 -1.23
N TRP A 246 22.31 6.22 -0.71
CA TRP A 246 21.97 5.80 0.66
C TRP A 246 21.62 4.31 0.76
N LEU A 247 21.24 3.69 -0.37
CA LEU A 247 20.75 2.32 -0.39
C LEU A 247 21.89 1.31 -0.17
N LYS A 248 21.58 0.28 0.60
CA LYS A 248 22.35 -0.95 0.57
C LYS A 248 22.19 -1.60 -0.81
N GLU A 249 23.24 -2.10 -1.39
CA GLU A 249 23.18 -2.83 -2.66
C GLU A 249 22.27 -4.06 -2.54
N GLY A 250 21.42 -4.25 -3.52
CA GLY A 250 20.46 -5.38 -3.52
C GLY A 250 19.18 -5.16 -2.71
N THR A 251 18.92 -3.94 -2.20
CA THR A 251 17.70 -3.60 -1.43
C THR A 251 16.44 -3.75 -2.27
N VAL A 252 15.35 -4.22 -1.64
CA VAL A 252 13.98 -4.11 -2.17
C VAL A 252 13.41 -2.75 -1.79
N VAL A 253 13.04 -1.92 -2.77
CA VAL A 253 12.55 -0.55 -2.55
C VAL A 253 11.07 -0.46 -2.93
N ILE A 254 10.23 -0.09 -1.96
CA ILE A 254 8.80 0.17 -2.12
C ILE A 254 8.54 1.64 -1.86
N ASP A 255 8.19 2.38 -2.88
CA ASP A 255 7.92 3.82 -2.82
C ASP A 255 6.42 4.09 -2.80
N CYS A 256 5.90 4.56 -1.67
CA CYS A 256 4.51 4.95 -1.46
C CYS A 256 4.25 6.44 -1.76
N GLY A 257 5.29 7.20 -2.10
CA GLY A 257 5.19 8.63 -2.35
C GLY A 257 4.37 8.93 -3.60
N ILE A 258 3.56 9.99 -3.51
CA ILE A 258 2.83 10.58 -4.65
C ILE A 258 3.00 12.09 -4.54
N ASN A 259 3.98 12.63 -5.25
CA ASN A 259 4.29 14.05 -5.22
C ASN A 259 4.12 14.66 -6.61
N HIS A 260 3.45 15.80 -6.69
CA HIS A 260 3.31 16.55 -7.92
C HIS A 260 4.42 17.62 -7.99
N VAL A 261 5.32 17.47 -8.94
CA VAL A 261 6.40 18.44 -9.19
C VAL A 261 6.17 19.15 -10.51
N PRO A 262 6.59 20.44 -10.65
CA PRO A 262 6.48 21.17 -11.90
C PRO A 262 7.16 20.41 -13.06
N ASP A 263 6.53 20.41 -14.22
CA ASP A 263 7.10 19.82 -15.46
C ASP A 263 6.46 20.50 -16.68
N GLU A 264 7.19 21.41 -17.29
CA GLU A 264 6.74 22.17 -18.43
C GLU A 264 6.55 21.33 -19.69
N THR A 265 7.11 20.11 -19.73
CA THR A 265 6.95 19.19 -20.87
C THR A 265 5.60 18.49 -20.88
N LYS A 266 4.84 18.57 -19.79
CA LYS A 266 3.52 17.96 -19.65
C LYS A 266 2.41 18.97 -19.85
N ALA A 267 1.36 18.59 -20.56
CA ALA A 267 0.18 19.42 -20.76
C ALA A 267 -0.48 19.88 -19.43
N SER A 268 -0.34 19.09 -18.37
CA SER A 268 -0.81 19.42 -17.02
C SER A 268 0.12 20.36 -16.26
N GLY A 269 1.28 20.72 -16.80
CA GLY A 269 2.33 21.48 -16.10
C GLY A 269 2.99 20.76 -14.93
N LYS A 270 2.65 19.48 -14.69
CA LYS A 270 3.14 18.70 -13.53
C LYS A 270 3.42 17.26 -13.91
N ARG A 271 4.39 16.64 -13.23
CA ARG A 271 4.62 15.19 -13.25
C ARG A 271 4.52 14.62 -11.84
N VAL A 272 4.18 13.35 -11.77
CA VAL A 272 4.12 12.61 -10.50
C VAL A 272 5.44 11.90 -10.27
N VAL A 273 6.01 12.07 -9.05
CA VAL A 273 7.22 11.40 -8.61
C VAL A 273 7.00 10.80 -7.22
N GLY A 274 7.82 9.80 -6.88
CA GLY A 274 7.82 9.22 -5.54
C GLY A 274 8.64 10.00 -4.53
N ASP A 275 8.82 9.41 -3.36
CA ASP A 275 9.71 9.90 -2.30
C ASP A 275 11.16 9.43 -2.52
N VAL A 276 11.38 8.46 -3.41
CA VAL A 276 12.69 7.94 -3.80
C VAL A 276 13.10 8.54 -5.14
N HIS A 277 14.34 9.00 -5.23
CA HIS A 277 14.92 9.41 -6.50
C HIS A 277 15.16 8.17 -7.38
N TYR A 278 14.20 7.88 -8.25
CA TYR A 278 14.10 6.62 -8.99
C TYR A 278 15.37 6.29 -9.78
N ALA A 279 15.94 7.26 -10.51
CA ALA A 279 17.08 7.01 -11.38
C ALA A 279 18.31 6.48 -10.62
N SER A 280 18.69 7.15 -9.50
CA SER A 280 19.84 6.71 -8.71
C SER A 280 19.55 5.43 -7.90
N ALA A 281 18.32 5.24 -7.43
CA ALA A 281 17.94 4.05 -6.70
C ALA A 281 17.90 2.80 -7.59
N ASN A 282 17.49 2.95 -8.85
CA ASN A 282 17.43 1.87 -9.83
C ASN A 282 18.81 1.26 -10.17
N GLU A 283 19.91 1.99 -9.90
CA GLU A 283 21.28 1.50 -10.11
C GLU A 283 21.81 0.64 -8.95
N ARG A 284 21.11 0.63 -7.79
CA ARG A 284 21.60 -0.03 -6.56
C ARG A 284 20.61 -1.04 -5.99
N ALA A 285 19.31 -0.81 -6.16
CA ALA A 285 18.29 -1.73 -5.70
C ALA A 285 18.30 -3.03 -6.52
N ALA A 286 17.89 -4.14 -5.92
CA ALA A 286 17.55 -5.35 -6.67
C ALA A 286 16.13 -5.24 -7.26
N TYR A 287 15.23 -4.63 -6.52
CA TYR A 287 13.83 -4.45 -6.90
C TYR A 287 13.37 -3.06 -6.52
N ILE A 288 12.57 -2.42 -7.38
CA ILE A 288 12.04 -1.08 -7.15
C ILE A 288 10.63 -0.92 -7.74
N THR A 289 9.75 -0.25 -6.99
CA THR A 289 8.45 0.16 -7.52
C THR A 289 8.55 1.47 -8.29
N PRO A 290 7.91 1.61 -9.46
CA PRO A 290 7.84 2.89 -10.17
C PRO A 290 6.77 3.79 -9.55
N VAL A 291 6.92 5.10 -9.71
CA VAL A 291 5.87 6.09 -9.43
C VAL A 291 5.70 6.98 -10.67
N PRO A 292 4.50 6.96 -11.28
CA PRO A 292 3.31 6.17 -10.98
C PRO A 292 3.39 4.70 -11.42
N GLY A 293 2.42 3.87 -10.98
CA GLY A 293 2.27 2.48 -11.44
C GLY A 293 2.81 1.41 -10.49
N GLY A 294 3.33 1.81 -9.32
CA GLY A 294 3.74 0.93 -8.23
C GLY A 294 2.62 0.73 -7.19
N VAL A 295 2.73 1.39 -6.05
CA VAL A 295 1.85 1.16 -4.88
C VAL A 295 0.40 1.62 -5.12
N GLY A 296 0.17 2.74 -5.81
CA GLY A 296 -1.18 3.29 -6.01
C GLY A 296 -2.21 2.31 -6.56
N PRO A 297 -1.95 1.60 -7.67
CA PRO A 297 -2.87 0.57 -8.19
C PRO A 297 -3.16 -0.55 -7.20
N MET A 298 -2.20 -0.90 -6.35
CA MET A 298 -2.36 -1.93 -5.33
C MET A 298 -3.30 -1.50 -4.21
N THR A 299 -3.28 -0.23 -3.81
CA THR A 299 -4.21 0.32 -2.81
C THR A 299 -5.66 0.05 -3.20
N VAL A 300 -6.02 0.30 -4.48
CA VAL A 300 -7.36 0.02 -5.00
C VAL A 300 -7.66 -1.48 -5.00
N ALA A 301 -6.71 -2.32 -5.41
CA ALA A 301 -6.90 -3.77 -5.45
C ALA A 301 -7.10 -4.37 -4.06
N MET A 302 -6.34 -3.92 -3.05
CA MET A 302 -6.48 -4.38 -1.67
C MET A 302 -7.78 -3.92 -1.02
N LEU A 303 -8.29 -2.76 -1.39
CA LEU A 303 -9.61 -2.33 -0.99
C LEU A 303 -10.70 -3.27 -1.50
N MET A 304 -10.62 -3.68 -2.76
CA MET A 304 -11.54 -4.67 -3.32
C MET A 304 -11.41 -6.01 -2.58
N GLU A 305 -10.20 -6.43 -2.25
CA GLU A 305 -9.95 -7.65 -1.47
C GLU A 305 -10.58 -7.59 -0.08
N ASN A 306 -10.39 -6.49 0.65
CA ASN A 306 -11.01 -6.30 1.95
C ASN A 306 -12.54 -6.31 1.86
N THR A 307 -13.12 -5.71 0.80
CA THR A 307 -14.57 -5.71 0.57
C THR A 307 -15.11 -7.12 0.30
N VAL A 308 -14.42 -7.91 -0.53
CA VAL A 308 -14.78 -9.30 -0.80
C VAL A 308 -14.66 -10.13 0.46
N ARG A 309 -13.58 -9.97 1.24
CA ARG A 309 -13.37 -10.65 2.53
C ARG A 309 -14.44 -10.30 3.56
N SER A 310 -14.88 -9.04 3.61
CA SER A 310 -16.01 -8.63 4.47
C SER A 310 -17.30 -9.35 4.08
N ALA A 311 -17.61 -9.40 2.80
CA ALA A 311 -18.76 -10.09 2.29
C ALA A 311 -18.73 -11.61 2.59
N GLN A 312 -17.56 -12.25 2.48
CA GLN A 312 -17.37 -13.65 2.86
C GLN A 312 -17.62 -13.88 4.36
N ARG A 313 -17.07 -13.01 5.22
CA ARG A 313 -17.30 -13.07 6.68
C ARG A 313 -18.78 -12.91 7.02
N PHE A 314 -19.50 -12.03 6.33
CA PHE A 314 -20.94 -11.85 6.50
C PHE A 314 -21.73 -13.13 6.13
N LEU A 315 -21.40 -13.76 5.02
CA LEU A 315 -22.04 -15.02 4.62
C LEU A 315 -21.80 -16.14 5.62
N LEU A 316 -20.57 -16.32 6.09
CA LEU A 316 -20.23 -17.35 7.10
C LEU A 316 -20.98 -17.14 8.42
N LYS A 317 -21.04 -15.90 8.92
CA LYS A 317 -21.83 -15.58 10.13
C LYS A 317 -23.31 -15.92 9.98
N ASN A 318 -23.90 -15.68 8.81
CA ASN A 318 -25.32 -15.95 8.57
C ASN A 318 -25.61 -17.45 8.36
N GLN A 319 -24.66 -18.24 7.90
CA GLN A 319 -24.78 -19.70 7.82
C GLN A 319 -24.74 -20.35 9.21
N GLN A 320 -23.93 -19.84 10.14
CA GLN A 320 -23.82 -20.36 11.51
C GLN A 320 -25.04 -20.02 12.39
N ARG A 321 -25.87 -19.07 11.96
CA ARG A 321 -27.11 -18.68 12.66
C ARG A 321 -28.36 -19.42 12.20
N ARG A 322 -28.25 -20.18 11.12
CA ARG A 322 -29.29 -21.10 10.61
C ARG A 322 -29.08 -22.52 11.10
#